data_910a7a44cd6a0d919ae1ef117e4e7236
#
_entry.id   910a7a44cd6a0d919ae1ef117e4e7236
#
_cell.length_a   1.000
_cell.length_b   1.000
_cell.length_c   1.000
_cell.angle_alpha   90.00
_cell.angle_beta   90.00
_cell.angle_gamma   90.00
#
_symmetry.space_group_name_H-M   'P 1'
#
loop_
_entity.id
_entity.type
_entity.pdbx_description
1 polymer ?
#
loop_
_entity_poly.entity_id
_entity_poly.type
_entity_poly.pdbx_seq_one_letter_code
_entity_poly.pdbx_strand_id
1 'polypeptide(L)'
;MSQVYSRKVNSACAKPAQEWRIPMEEKKWWKEAVVYQIYPHSFMDSNGDGVGDLRGIKSRLSYLKLLGIDVIWLSPVYQSPNDDNGYDISDYRDIMTEFGTLEDFDEMLAEAHKLGIKIVMDLVVNHSSDEHRWFVESRKSKDNPYRDYYIWREAKDGKEPNNWGSCFGGSAWEYDQTTDMYYLHMF
;
A
#
# COMPACT_ATOMS: atom_id res chain seq x y z
N MET A 1 75.53 -52.76 27.48
CA MET A 1 74.47 -53.19 26.52
C MET A 1 73.21 -52.37 26.87
N SER A 2 72.95 -51.28 26.17
CA SER A 2 71.77 -50.42 26.40
C SER A 2 70.85 -50.49 25.17
N GLN A 3 69.67 -51.02 25.37
CA GLN A 3 68.65 -51.13 24.33
C GLN A 3 67.85 -49.78 24.36
N VAL A 4 67.87 -49.07 23.22
CA VAL A 4 67.08 -47.88 23.02
C VAL A 4 65.74 -48.30 22.33
N TYR A 5 64.59 -48.11 23.00
CA TYR A 5 63.27 -48.28 22.43
C TYR A 5 62.85 -47.08 21.66
N SER A 6 62.70 -47.14 20.34
CA SER A 6 62.08 -46.13 19.48
C SER A 6 60.58 -46.28 19.54
N ARG A 7 59.89 -45.32 20.12
CA ARG A 7 58.43 -45.17 20.01
C ARG A 7 58.07 -44.48 18.65
N LYS A 8 57.42 -45.23 17.76
CA LYS A 8 56.75 -44.64 16.60
C LYS A 8 55.55 -43.85 17.08
N VAL A 9 55.61 -42.53 16.91
CA VAL A 9 54.46 -41.65 17.10
C VAL A 9 53.56 -41.82 15.88
N ASN A 10 52.40 -42.45 16.06
CA ASN A 10 51.33 -42.47 15.05
C ASN A 10 50.83 -41.00 14.90
N SER A 11 51.10 -40.40 13.74
CA SER A 11 50.47 -39.15 13.34
C SER A 11 48.98 -39.42 13.04
N ALA A 12 48.14 -39.28 14.05
CA ALA A 12 46.70 -39.24 13.83
C ALA A 12 46.42 -38.02 12.93
N CYS A 13 45.92 -38.32 11.74
CA CYS A 13 45.47 -37.33 10.76
C CYS A 13 44.46 -36.40 11.42
N ALA A 14 44.90 -35.17 11.74
CA ALA A 14 43.97 -34.12 12.18
C ALA A 14 43.04 -33.83 11.02
N LYS A 15 41.75 -34.13 11.17
CA LYS A 15 40.72 -33.69 10.24
C LYS A 15 40.81 -32.15 10.18
N PRO A 16 40.79 -31.55 8.98
CA PRO A 16 40.75 -30.09 8.88
C PRO A 16 39.54 -29.56 9.64
N ALA A 17 39.76 -28.54 10.43
CA ALA A 17 38.69 -27.85 11.15
C ALA A 17 37.58 -27.52 10.14
N GLN A 18 36.38 -28.05 10.36
CA GLN A 18 35.23 -27.78 9.55
C GLN A 18 34.89 -26.29 9.80
N GLU A 19 35.27 -25.42 8.85
CA GLU A 19 34.87 -24.03 8.87
C GLU A 19 33.33 -23.97 8.92
N TRP A 20 32.82 -23.63 10.07
CA TRP A 20 31.40 -23.28 10.23
C TRP A 20 31.16 -22.00 9.49
N ARG A 21 30.94 -22.07 8.16
CA ARG A 21 30.37 -20.96 7.42
C ARG A 21 28.89 -20.92 7.80
N ILE A 22 28.54 -20.00 8.67
CA ILE A 22 27.14 -19.59 8.84
C ILE A 22 26.70 -19.17 7.44
N PRO A 23 25.69 -19.84 6.83
CA PRO A 23 25.17 -19.39 5.55
C PRO A 23 24.77 -17.93 5.75
N MET A 24 25.43 -17.00 5.07
CA MET A 24 24.97 -15.61 5.05
C MET A 24 23.60 -15.65 4.38
N GLU A 25 22.54 -15.44 5.18
CA GLU A 25 21.18 -15.31 4.68
C GLU A 25 21.21 -14.27 3.56
N GLU A 26 20.66 -14.64 2.40
CA GLU A 26 20.68 -13.76 1.24
C GLU A 26 20.05 -12.42 1.65
N LYS A 27 20.85 -11.36 1.62
CA LYS A 27 20.42 -10.03 2.04
C LYS A 27 19.24 -9.57 1.17
N LYS A 28 18.08 -9.47 1.79
CA LYS A 28 16.88 -9.00 1.11
C LYS A 28 16.84 -7.48 1.21
N TRP A 29 16.86 -6.79 0.09
CA TRP A 29 16.97 -5.33 -0.01
C TRP A 29 15.95 -4.58 0.88
N TRP A 30 14.72 -5.10 0.99
CA TRP A 30 13.64 -4.48 1.78
C TRP A 30 13.84 -4.56 3.30
N LYS A 31 14.73 -5.41 3.79
CA LYS A 31 15.06 -5.48 5.22
C LYS A 31 15.99 -4.34 5.66
N GLU A 32 16.69 -3.71 4.72
CA GLU A 32 17.67 -2.66 4.97
C GLU A 32 17.22 -1.30 4.38
N ALA A 33 16.17 -1.30 3.57
CA ALA A 33 15.68 -0.10 2.89
C ALA A 33 15.08 0.92 3.86
N VAL A 34 15.38 2.18 3.65
CA VAL A 34 14.75 3.31 4.32
C VAL A 34 13.51 3.72 3.52
N VAL A 35 12.33 3.56 4.13
CA VAL A 35 11.04 3.91 3.52
C VAL A 35 10.59 5.27 4.06
N TYR A 36 10.22 6.18 3.17
CA TYR A 36 9.68 7.48 3.49
C TYR A 36 8.24 7.57 2.97
N GLN A 37 7.27 7.77 3.86
CA GLN A 37 5.88 7.97 3.47
C GLN A 37 5.67 9.41 3.02
N ILE A 38 4.99 9.59 1.90
CA ILE A 38 4.51 10.89 1.42
C ILE A 38 2.99 10.88 1.42
N TYR A 39 2.40 11.84 2.13
CA TYR A 39 1.03 12.25 1.95
C TYR A 39 1.01 13.40 0.92
N PRO A 40 0.56 13.16 -0.32
CA PRO A 40 0.73 14.11 -1.42
C PRO A 40 0.19 15.48 -1.11
N HIS A 41 -1.03 15.57 -0.58
CA HIS A 41 -1.75 16.78 -0.28
C HIS A 41 -0.94 17.83 0.51
N SER A 42 -0.08 17.39 1.44
CA SER A 42 0.67 18.27 2.34
C SER A 42 2.19 18.30 2.12
N PHE A 43 2.70 17.59 1.09
CA PHE A 43 4.15 17.45 0.93
C PHE A 43 4.80 18.61 0.19
N MET A 44 4.37 18.91 -1.01
CA MET A 44 4.90 20.01 -1.83
C MET A 44 3.92 20.42 -2.91
N ASP A 45 3.47 21.65 -2.81
CA ASP A 45 2.65 22.33 -3.80
C ASP A 45 3.54 22.92 -4.89
N SER A 46 3.31 22.54 -6.15
CA SER A 46 4.11 23.00 -7.28
C SER A 46 3.48 24.16 -8.06
N ASN A 47 2.16 24.36 -7.91
CA ASN A 47 1.38 25.33 -8.68
C ASN A 47 0.88 26.52 -7.87
N GLY A 48 0.95 26.47 -6.53
CA GLY A 48 0.58 27.55 -5.62
C GLY A 48 -0.90 27.58 -5.25
N ASP A 49 -1.63 26.46 -5.39
CA ASP A 49 -3.04 26.35 -5.05
C ASP A 49 -3.31 25.96 -3.59
N GLY A 50 -2.25 25.64 -2.84
CA GLY A 50 -2.31 25.22 -1.44
C GLY A 50 -2.38 23.71 -1.25
N VAL A 51 -2.41 22.92 -2.32
CA VAL A 51 -2.44 21.45 -2.30
C VAL A 51 -1.14 20.91 -2.87
N GLY A 52 -0.52 19.98 -2.17
CA GLY A 52 0.66 19.27 -2.68
C GLY A 52 0.30 18.34 -3.84
N ASP A 53 1.23 18.15 -4.78
CA ASP A 53 0.96 17.45 -6.03
C ASP A 53 2.14 16.57 -6.49
N LEU A 54 1.95 15.76 -7.54
CA LEU A 54 2.96 14.85 -8.07
C LEU A 54 4.18 15.57 -8.64
N ARG A 55 4.00 16.75 -9.24
CA ARG A 55 5.10 17.59 -9.73
C ARG A 55 5.91 18.15 -8.58
N GLY A 56 5.25 18.52 -7.49
CA GLY A 56 5.88 18.91 -6.24
C GLY A 56 6.73 17.78 -5.65
N ILE A 57 6.20 16.56 -5.60
CA ILE A 57 6.96 15.37 -5.18
C ILE A 57 8.18 15.18 -6.09
N LYS A 58 8.00 15.20 -7.42
CA LYS A 58 9.07 15.09 -8.40
C LYS A 58 10.18 16.12 -8.14
N SER A 59 9.83 17.36 -7.82
CA SER A 59 10.78 18.46 -7.56
C SER A 59 11.66 18.20 -6.33
N ARG A 60 11.23 17.33 -5.41
CA ARG A 60 11.92 17.03 -4.14
C ARG A 60 12.64 15.68 -4.13
N LEU A 61 12.61 14.91 -5.19
CA LEU A 61 13.25 13.58 -5.25
C LEU A 61 14.76 13.64 -4.97
N SER A 62 15.47 14.65 -5.48
CA SER A 62 16.91 14.85 -5.20
C SER A 62 17.18 15.10 -3.72
N TYR A 63 16.32 15.84 -3.03
CA TYR A 63 16.41 16.02 -1.58
C TYR A 63 16.22 14.70 -0.83
N LEU A 64 15.19 13.92 -1.20
CA LEU A 64 14.94 12.61 -0.60
C LEU A 64 16.11 11.65 -0.83
N LYS A 65 16.74 11.71 -2.02
CA LYS A 65 17.95 10.93 -2.30
C LYS A 65 19.12 11.32 -1.41
N LEU A 66 19.36 12.61 -1.21
CA LEU A 66 20.40 13.11 -0.29
C LEU A 66 20.12 12.70 1.17
N LEU A 67 18.85 12.59 1.55
CA LEU A 67 18.44 12.11 2.87
C LEU A 67 18.68 10.60 3.06
N GLY A 68 19.00 9.88 1.98
CA GLY A 68 19.28 8.44 2.02
C GLY A 68 18.04 7.55 1.91
N ILE A 69 16.96 8.06 1.29
CA ILE A 69 15.71 7.31 1.08
C ILE A 69 15.89 6.33 -0.06
N ASP A 70 15.48 5.08 0.15
CA ASP A 70 15.49 4.01 -0.84
C ASP A 70 14.12 3.79 -1.47
N VAL A 71 13.06 4.03 -0.71
CA VAL A 71 11.67 3.78 -1.10
C VAL A 71 10.79 4.94 -0.67
N ILE A 72 9.96 5.43 -1.58
CA ILE A 72 8.85 6.32 -1.26
C ILE A 72 7.57 5.48 -1.23
N TRP A 73 6.85 5.53 -0.12
CA TRP A 73 5.48 5.05 -0.01
C TRP A 73 4.53 6.23 -0.19
N LEU A 74 3.75 6.21 -1.27
CA LEU A 74 2.70 7.20 -1.51
C LEU A 74 1.40 6.77 -0.83
N SER A 75 0.82 7.64 0.00
CA SER A 75 -0.58 7.54 0.37
C SER A 75 -1.45 7.61 -0.89
N PRO A 76 -2.72 7.17 -0.86
CA PRO A 76 -3.51 7.03 -2.08
C PRO A 76 -3.51 8.29 -2.95
N VAL A 77 -3.30 8.11 -4.25
CA VAL A 77 -3.31 9.18 -5.27
C VAL A 77 -4.36 8.94 -6.36
N TYR A 78 -5.15 7.87 -6.21
CA TYR A 78 -6.20 7.53 -7.15
C TYR A 78 -7.33 8.53 -7.10
N GLN A 79 -8.17 8.55 -8.16
CA GLN A 79 -9.36 9.38 -8.17
C GLN A 79 -10.27 9.06 -6.98
N SER A 80 -10.62 10.09 -6.21
CA SER A 80 -11.41 9.99 -4.98
C SER A 80 -12.21 11.27 -4.76
N PRO A 81 -13.41 11.24 -4.15
CA PRO A 81 -14.07 12.42 -3.63
C PRO A 81 -13.37 13.01 -2.39
N ASN A 82 -12.38 12.29 -1.83
CA ASN A 82 -11.55 12.74 -0.70
C ASN A 82 -12.29 12.88 0.64
N ASP A 83 -13.34 12.09 0.85
CA ASP A 83 -14.08 12.06 2.12
C ASP A 83 -13.29 11.34 3.21
N ASP A 84 -12.37 10.45 2.82
CA ASP A 84 -11.44 9.72 3.70
C ASP A 84 -9.97 9.86 3.25
N ASN A 85 -9.53 11.07 2.97
CA ASN A 85 -8.14 11.39 2.61
C ASN A 85 -7.57 10.52 1.46
N GLY A 86 -8.41 10.18 0.47
CA GLY A 86 -8.07 9.40 -0.69
C GLY A 86 -8.24 7.88 -0.51
N TYR A 87 -8.62 7.41 0.69
CA TYR A 87 -8.90 5.98 0.91
C TYR A 87 -10.29 5.55 0.41
N ASP A 88 -11.13 6.49 -0.01
CA ASP A 88 -12.43 6.33 -0.65
C ASP A 88 -12.30 6.44 -2.17
N ILE A 89 -11.78 5.40 -2.81
CA ILE A 89 -11.39 5.42 -4.23
C ILE A 89 -12.62 5.30 -5.13
N SER A 90 -12.79 6.28 -6.03
CA SER A 90 -13.86 6.29 -7.06
C SER A 90 -13.40 5.77 -8.42
N ASP A 91 -12.10 5.85 -8.76
CA ASP A 91 -11.49 5.18 -9.91
C ASP A 91 -10.03 4.77 -9.60
N TYR A 92 -9.76 3.46 -9.65
CA TYR A 92 -8.43 2.87 -9.41
C TYR A 92 -7.45 3.04 -10.59
N ARG A 93 -7.91 3.56 -11.71
CA ARG A 93 -7.13 3.62 -12.96
C ARG A 93 -6.73 5.04 -13.35
N ASP A 94 -7.05 6.00 -12.52
CA ASP A 94 -6.73 7.41 -12.77
C ASP A 94 -6.22 8.08 -11.50
N ILE A 95 -5.54 9.21 -11.67
CA ILE A 95 -5.00 10.05 -10.61
C ILE A 95 -6.04 11.08 -10.21
N MET A 96 -6.14 11.36 -8.90
CA MET A 96 -6.95 12.47 -8.38
C MET A 96 -6.52 13.77 -9.05
N THR A 97 -7.47 14.49 -9.61
CA THR A 97 -7.23 15.70 -10.42
C THR A 97 -6.41 16.77 -9.68
N GLU A 98 -6.58 16.87 -8.36
CA GLU A 98 -5.82 17.81 -7.53
C GLU A 98 -4.33 17.48 -7.46
N PHE A 99 -3.97 16.20 -7.60
CA PHE A 99 -2.57 15.73 -7.54
C PHE A 99 -1.89 15.74 -8.91
N GLY A 100 -2.64 15.88 -10.00
CA GLY A 100 -2.12 15.89 -11.36
C GLY A 100 -2.73 14.83 -12.26
N THR A 101 -1.92 14.28 -13.16
CA THR A 101 -2.34 13.33 -14.20
C THR A 101 -1.52 12.04 -14.15
N LEU A 102 -1.94 11.02 -14.89
CA LEU A 102 -1.11 9.81 -15.11
C LEU A 102 0.25 10.15 -15.72
N GLU A 103 0.32 11.15 -16.62
CA GLU A 103 1.59 11.61 -17.20
C GLU A 103 2.52 12.19 -16.13
N ASP A 104 1.98 13.01 -15.20
CA ASP A 104 2.75 13.54 -14.08
C ASP A 104 3.27 12.41 -13.17
N PHE A 105 2.46 11.37 -12.96
CA PHE A 105 2.87 10.19 -12.22
C PHE A 105 4.00 9.44 -12.93
N ASP A 106 3.87 9.18 -14.23
CA ASP A 106 4.89 8.50 -15.04
C ASP A 106 6.21 9.27 -15.06
N GLU A 107 6.16 10.60 -15.17
CA GLU A 107 7.35 11.45 -15.10
C GLU A 107 8.02 11.40 -13.72
N MET A 108 7.24 11.46 -12.64
CA MET A 108 7.74 11.34 -11.28
C MET A 108 8.38 9.96 -11.05
N LEU A 109 7.72 8.90 -11.49
CA LEU A 109 8.20 7.53 -11.38
C LEU A 109 9.52 7.32 -12.13
N ALA A 110 9.60 7.82 -13.38
CA ALA A 110 10.81 7.74 -14.18
C ALA A 110 11.99 8.47 -13.52
N GLU A 111 11.75 9.64 -12.92
CA GLU A 111 12.79 10.41 -12.23
C GLU A 111 13.22 9.72 -10.92
N ALA A 112 12.28 9.19 -10.14
CA ALA A 112 12.58 8.41 -8.94
C ALA A 112 13.48 7.21 -9.27
N HIS A 113 13.15 6.48 -10.34
CA HIS A 113 13.93 5.32 -10.78
C HIS A 113 15.35 5.71 -11.24
N LYS A 114 15.56 6.85 -11.93
CA LYS A 114 16.90 7.34 -12.28
C LYS A 114 17.76 7.61 -11.04
N LEU A 115 17.12 8.05 -9.96
CA LEU A 115 17.79 8.28 -8.68
C LEU A 115 17.94 7.00 -7.83
N GLY A 116 17.47 5.85 -8.32
CA GLY A 116 17.49 4.59 -7.60
C GLY A 116 16.50 4.53 -6.44
N ILE A 117 15.46 5.37 -6.44
CA ILE A 117 14.37 5.37 -5.46
C ILE A 117 13.22 4.53 -6.02
N LYS A 118 12.69 3.60 -5.22
CA LYS A 118 11.52 2.80 -5.55
C LYS A 118 10.24 3.52 -5.10
N ILE A 119 9.16 3.33 -5.84
CA ILE A 119 7.83 3.81 -5.45
C ILE A 119 6.99 2.63 -5.01
N VAL A 120 6.33 2.75 -3.87
CA VAL A 120 5.31 1.84 -3.37
C VAL A 120 4.03 2.65 -3.25
N MET A 121 2.97 2.18 -3.90
CA MET A 121 1.65 2.80 -3.83
C MET A 121 0.78 2.06 -2.83
N ASP A 122 -0.13 2.77 -2.20
CA ASP A 122 -1.17 2.18 -1.38
C ASP A 122 -2.12 1.33 -2.23
N LEU A 123 -2.49 0.17 -1.72
CA LEU A 123 -3.41 -0.76 -2.37
C LEU A 123 -4.70 -0.88 -1.56
N VAL A 124 -5.63 0.03 -1.78
CA VAL A 124 -6.91 0.09 -1.08
C VAL A 124 -7.92 -0.82 -1.79
N VAL A 125 -7.91 -2.12 -1.48
CA VAL A 125 -8.77 -3.14 -2.13
C VAL A 125 -9.82 -3.75 -1.19
N ASN A 126 -9.92 -3.24 0.04
CA ASN A 126 -10.92 -3.69 1.00
C ASN A 126 -12.33 -3.16 0.66
N HIS A 127 -12.41 -1.95 0.15
CA HIS A 127 -13.64 -1.22 -0.16
C HIS A 127 -13.41 -0.26 -1.32
N SER A 128 -14.46 0.35 -1.81
CA SER A 128 -14.43 1.49 -2.74
C SER A 128 -15.23 2.64 -2.17
N SER A 129 -15.10 3.84 -2.78
CA SER A 129 -16.05 4.93 -2.58
C SER A 129 -17.45 4.51 -3.02
N ASP A 130 -18.48 5.11 -2.43
CA ASP A 130 -19.86 5.03 -2.91
C ASP A 130 -20.07 5.78 -4.24
N GLU A 131 -19.13 6.62 -4.64
CA GLU A 131 -19.07 7.24 -5.97
C GLU A 131 -18.39 6.35 -7.02
N HIS A 132 -17.79 5.21 -6.61
CA HIS A 132 -17.19 4.29 -7.57
C HIS A 132 -18.27 3.74 -8.51
N ARG A 133 -17.95 3.69 -9.82
CA ARG A 133 -18.88 3.20 -10.86
C ARG A 133 -19.55 1.88 -10.50
N TRP A 134 -18.83 0.93 -9.91
CA TRP A 134 -19.39 -0.37 -9.53
C TRP A 134 -20.46 -0.22 -8.45
N PHE A 135 -20.26 0.65 -7.46
CA PHE A 135 -21.27 0.89 -6.43
C PHE A 135 -22.48 1.61 -7.01
N VAL A 136 -22.25 2.69 -7.77
CA VAL A 136 -23.33 3.45 -8.45
C VAL A 136 -24.19 2.54 -9.32
N GLU A 137 -23.58 1.60 -10.05
CA GLU A 137 -24.34 0.59 -10.80
C GLU A 137 -25.05 -0.39 -9.88
N SER A 138 -24.41 -0.91 -8.83
CA SER A 138 -24.95 -1.92 -7.94
C SER A 138 -26.24 -1.46 -7.23
N ARG A 139 -26.38 -0.17 -6.94
CA ARG A 139 -27.55 0.39 -6.26
C ARG A 139 -28.73 0.72 -7.18
N LYS A 140 -28.59 0.58 -8.52
CA LYS A 140 -29.68 0.85 -9.47
C LYS A 140 -30.81 -0.19 -9.42
N SER A 141 -30.46 -1.48 -9.21
CA SER A 141 -31.46 -2.55 -9.08
C SER A 141 -30.86 -3.79 -8.38
N LYS A 142 -31.74 -4.64 -7.84
CA LYS A 142 -31.33 -5.91 -7.20
C LYS A 142 -30.73 -6.90 -8.20
N ASP A 143 -31.02 -6.77 -9.48
CA ASP A 143 -30.58 -7.68 -10.56
C ASP A 143 -29.40 -7.10 -11.36
N ASN A 144 -28.79 -5.97 -10.89
CA ASN A 144 -27.67 -5.38 -11.59
C ASN A 144 -26.44 -6.30 -11.54
N PRO A 145 -25.65 -6.45 -12.64
CA PRO A 145 -24.45 -7.30 -12.68
C PRO A 145 -23.40 -6.95 -11.61
N TYR A 146 -23.38 -5.73 -11.10
CA TYR A 146 -22.47 -5.31 -10.04
C TYR A 146 -23.06 -5.48 -8.63
N ARG A 147 -24.30 -6.03 -8.50
CA ARG A 147 -24.97 -6.12 -7.20
C ARG A 147 -24.13 -6.88 -6.17
N ASP A 148 -23.61 -8.02 -6.56
CA ASP A 148 -22.85 -8.92 -5.69
C ASP A 148 -21.38 -8.49 -5.46
N TYR A 149 -20.98 -7.35 -6.01
CA TYR A 149 -19.68 -6.74 -5.70
C TYR A 149 -19.66 -6.13 -4.28
N TYR A 150 -20.87 -5.85 -3.74
CA TYR A 150 -21.07 -5.25 -2.43
C TYR A 150 -22.00 -6.07 -1.57
N ILE A 151 -21.96 -5.86 -0.27
CA ILE A 151 -22.78 -6.59 0.68
C ILE A 151 -24.07 -5.83 0.91
N TRP A 152 -25.17 -6.42 0.42
CA TRP A 152 -26.51 -5.90 0.56
C TRP A 152 -27.34 -6.82 1.45
N ARG A 153 -28.20 -6.27 2.32
CA ARG A 153 -29.11 -7.03 3.19
C ARG A 153 -30.47 -6.35 3.27
N GLU A 154 -31.49 -7.16 3.44
CA GLU A 154 -32.83 -6.67 3.74
C GLU A 154 -32.90 -6.15 5.17
N ALA A 155 -33.86 -5.26 5.43
CA ALA A 155 -34.19 -4.83 6.77
C ALA A 155 -34.57 -6.02 7.65
N LYS A 156 -34.16 -6.02 8.90
CA LYS A 156 -34.60 -6.97 9.90
C LYS A 156 -35.53 -6.27 10.89
N ASP A 157 -36.80 -6.70 10.93
CA ASP A 157 -37.82 -6.11 11.79
C ASP A 157 -37.97 -4.57 11.59
N GLY A 158 -37.80 -4.10 10.35
CA GLY A 158 -37.87 -2.68 9.99
C GLY A 158 -36.66 -1.86 10.43
N LYS A 159 -35.53 -2.49 10.76
CA LYS A 159 -34.28 -1.88 11.20
C LYS A 159 -33.10 -2.44 10.42
N GLU A 160 -31.91 -1.97 10.80
CA GLU A 160 -30.64 -2.48 10.25
C GLU A 160 -30.52 -4.01 10.43
N PRO A 161 -29.80 -4.68 9.53
CA PRO A 161 -29.63 -6.14 9.56
C PRO A 161 -29.06 -6.69 10.87
N ASN A 162 -28.17 -5.90 11.51
CA ASN A 162 -27.57 -6.21 12.80
C ASN A 162 -27.00 -4.92 13.44
N ASN A 163 -26.37 -5.07 14.59
CA ASN A 163 -25.79 -3.97 15.37
C ASN A 163 -24.30 -3.68 15.10
N TRP A 164 -23.80 -3.98 13.92
CA TRP A 164 -22.42 -3.65 13.59
C TRP A 164 -22.21 -2.15 13.50
N GLY A 165 -21.10 -1.71 14.09
CA GLY A 165 -20.67 -0.31 14.03
C GLY A 165 -19.67 -0.04 12.93
N SER A 166 -19.71 1.17 12.34
CA SER A 166 -18.69 1.69 11.45
C SER A 166 -17.43 2.09 12.22
N CYS A 167 -16.29 2.11 11.55
CA CYS A 167 -15.01 2.55 12.12
C CYS A 167 -15.03 4.03 12.55
N PHE A 168 -15.84 4.86 11.90
CA PHE A 168 -16.00 6.29 12.23
C PHE A 168 -17.19 6.57 13.16
N GLY A 169 -17.84 5.51 13.65
CA GLY A 169 -19.01 5.62 14.53
C GLY A 169 -20.34 5.46 13.78
N GLY A 170 -21.41 5.22 14.54
CA GLY A 170 -22.72 4.91 13.97
C GLY A 170 -22.86 3.48 13.48
N SER A 171 -23.92 3.23 12.69
CA SER A 171 -24.18 1.93 12.08
C SER A 171 -23.20 1.62 10.95
N ALA A 172 -22.84 0.36 10.76
CA ALA A 172 -22.13 -0.10 9.57
C ALA A 172 -23.08 -0.33 8.38
N TRP A 173 -24.36 -0.03 8.53
CA TRP A 173 -25.39 -0.26 7.52
C TRP A 173 -26.07 1.05 7.16
N GLU A 174 -26.07 1.37 5.87
CA GLU A 174 -26.78 2.52 5.33
C GLU A 174 -27.95 2.05 4.46
N TYR A 175 -29.11 2.68 4.62
CA TYR A 175 -30.33 2.35 3.89
C TYR A 175 -30.36 2.98 2.52
N ASP A 176 -30.54 2.14 1.49
CA ASP A 176 -30.72 2.58 0.10
C ASP A 176 -32.20 2.54 -0.28
N GLN A 177 -32.79 3.70 -0.48
CA GLN A 177 -34.21 3.83 -0.86
C GLN A 177 -34.51 3.28 -2.26
N THR A 178 -33.51 3.22 -3.15
CA THR A 178 -33.70 2.77 -4.54
C THR A 178 -34.06 1.31 -4.61
N THR A 179 -33.42 0.50 -3.78
CA THR A 179 -33.60 -0.96 -3.78
C THR A 179 -34.29 -1.49 -2.54
N ASP A 180 -34.64 -0.61 -1.57
CA ASP A 180 -35.24 -0.98 -0.28
C ASP A 180 -34.38 -2.03 0.44
N MET A 181 -33.06 -1.76 0.55
CA MET A 181 -32.09 -2.62 1.22
C MET A 181 -31.03 -1.79 1.91
N TYR A 182 -30.28 -2.44 2.80
CA TYR A 182 -29.10 -1.85 3.43
C TYR A 182 -27.83 -2.33 2.73
N TYR A 183 -26.86 -1.44 2.56
CA TYR A 183 -25.51 -1.81 2.18
C TYR A 183 -24.53 -1.67 3.35
N LEU A 184 -23.49 -2.50 3.34
CA LEU A 184 -22.44 -2.46 4.35
C LEU A 184 -21.42 -1.38 4.00
N HIS A 185 -21.18 -0.47 4.94
CA HIS A 185 -20.06 0.46 4.92
C HIS A 185 -19.32 0.41 6.25
N MET A 186 -17.99 0.18 6.20
CA MET A 186 -17.18 0.12 7.42
C MET A 186 -16.48 1.45 7.71
N PHE A 187 -16.38 2.26 6.69
CA PHE A 187 -15.70 3.54 6.70
C PHE A 187 -16.61 4.63 6.16
#